data_8ba7ea607485fa0648ce416a6d2af687
#
_entry.id   8ba7ea607485fa0648ce416a6d2af687
#
_cell.length_a   1.000
_cell.length_b   1.000
_cell.length_c   1.000
_cell.angle_alpha   90.00
_cell.angle_beta   90.00
_cell.angle_gamma   90.00
#
_symmetry.space_group_name_H-M   'P 1'
#
loop_
_entity.id
_entity.type
_entity.pdbx_description
1 polymer ?
#
loop_
_entity_poly.entity_id
_entity_poly.type
_entity_poly.pdbx_seq_one_letter_code
_entity_poly.pdbx_strand_id
1 'polypeptide(L)'
;LLRARGWNDYARITVLFNPDEEIGSPGSGETIATLAEQHDVVLSFEPSPAKAVIEHEGVLLSAAGTSQVRMTVEGRSAHAGAAPEQGRNALIELAHQLMQTKDIAASVPGAQLNWTTANSGNARNQIPERAEAGGDVRVMRADSNDNLRAALQAKVQESRAVPDTTT
;
A
#
# COMPACT_ATOMS: atom_id res chain seq x y z
N LEU A 1 -24.59 28.07 9.59
CA LEU A 1 -23.49 28.61 10.38
C LEU A 1 -22.82 29.78 9.66
N LEU A 2 -22.35 29.62 8.41
CA LEU A 2 -21.65 30.64 7.63
C LEU A 2 -22.50 31.90 7.44
N ARG A 3 -23.75 31.74 6.96
CA ARG A 3 -24.71 32.86 6.84
C ARG A 3 -24.98 33.54 8.17
N ALA A 4 -25.11 32.78 9.27
CA ALA A 4 -25.33 33.35 10.59
C ALA A 4 -24.14 34.18 11.10
N ARG A 5 -22.93 33.97 10.53
CA ARG A 5 -21.72 34.74 10.80
C ARG A 5 -21.47 35.84 9.77
N GLY A 6 -22.41 36.04 8.83
CA GLY A 6 -22.30 37.05 7.79
C GLY A 6 -21.26 36.72 6.71
N TRP A 7 -20.72 35.48 6.68
CA TRP A 7 -19.77 35.11 5.66
C TRP A 7 -20.49 34.63 4.39
N ASN A 8 -20.31 35.35 3.31
CA ASN A 8 -20.96 35.15 2.02
C ASN A 8 -19.98 35.33 0.83
N ASP A 9 -18.69 35.33 1.10
CA ASP A 9 -17.62 35.49 0.11
C ASP A 9 -17.33 34.11 -0.57
N TYR A 10 -18.34 33.61 -1.25
CA TYR A 10 -18.26 32.39 -2.07
C TYR A 10 -19.32 32.38 -3.16
N ALA A 11 -18.98 31.85 -4.34
CA ALA A 11 -19.91 31.66 -5.43
C ALA A 11 -20.76 30.39 -5.23
N ARG A 12 -20.12 29.29 -4.80
CA ARG A 12 -20.76 27.98 -4.59
C ARG A 12 -20.09 27.23 -3.45
N ILE A 13 -20.91 26.52 -2.66
CA ILE A 13 -20.44 25.51 -1.72
C ILE A 13 -21.14 24.21 -2.10
N THR A 14 -20.35 23.18 -2.37
CA THR A 14 -20.81 21.81 -2.59
C THR A 14 -20.44 20.98 -1.37
N VAL A 15 -21.38 20.18 -0.87
CA VAL A 15 -21.14 19.22 0.20
C VAL A 15 -21.32 17.82 -0.35
N LEU A 16 -20.30 17.00 -0.23
CA LEU A 16 -20.33 15.60 -0.63
C LEU A 16 -20.16 14.72 0.61
N PHE A 17 -21.02 13.74 0.77
CA PHE A 17 -20.87 12.67 1.75
C PHE A 17 -20.38 11.42 1.03
N ASN A 18 -19.18 10.98 1.39
CA ASN A 18 -18.51 9.84 0.79
C ASN A 18 -18.73 8.58 1.66
N PRO A 19 -19.46 7.56 1.19
CA PRO A 19 -19.77 6.36 1.98
C PRO A 19 -18.69 5.28 1.88
N ASP A 20 -17.70 5.40 1.00
CA ASP A 20 -16.72 4.37 0.67
C ASP A 20 -15.26 4.84 0.82
N GLU A 21 -15.02 5.88 1.63
CA GLU A 21 -13.68 6.43 1.87
C GLU A 21 -12.73 5.39 2.49
N GLU A 22 -13.17 4.67 3.51
CA GLU A 22 -12.38 3.68 4.26
C GLU A 22 -11.86 2.50 3.40
N ILE A 23 -12.43 2.30 2.22
CA ILE A 23 -11.98 1.29 1.26
C ILE A 23 -11.33 1.89 0.01
N GLY A 24 -10.98 3.20 0.05
CA GLY A 24 -10.27 3.91 -1.01
C GLY A 24 -11.17 4.51 -2.08
N SER A 25 -12.43 4.78 -1.78
CA SER A 25 -13.40 5.49 -2.64
C SER A 25 -13.61 4.86 -4.04
N PRO A 26 -13.73 3.53 -4.18
CA PRO A 26 -13.84 2.89 -5.51
C PRO A 26 -15.10 3.30 -6.28
N GLY A 27 -16.17 3.68 -5.58
CA GLY A 27 -17.43 4.13 -6.18
C GLY A 27 -17.55 5.64 -6.32
N SER A 28 -17.00 6.39 -5.37
CA SER A 28 -17.17 7.86 -5.30
C SER A 28 -16.00 8.64 -5.89
N GLY A 29 -14.84 8.03 -6.14
CA GLY A 29 -13.61 8.71 -6.54
C GLY A 29 -13.75 9.56 -7.80
N GLU A 30 -14.43 9.08 -8.84
CA GLU A 30 -14.67 9.82 -10.08
C GLU A 30 -15.56 11.06 -9.84
N THR A 31 -16.59 10.91 -9.00
CA THR A 31 -17.46 12.02 -8.60
C THR A 31 -16.71 13.08 -7.82
N ILE A 32 -15.83 12.64 -6.88
CA ILE A 32 -14.97 13.55 -6.11
C ILE A 32 -14.06 14.34 -7.05
N ALA A 33 -13.38 13.67 -7.98
CA ALA A 33 -12.48 14.29 -8.95
C ALA A 33 -13.22 15.33 -9.82
N THR A 34 -14.37 14.95 -10.38
CA THR A 34 -15.20 15.84 -11.22
C THR A 34 -15.68 17.07 -10.45
N LEU A 35 -16.09 16.93 -9.21
CA LEU A 35 -16.50 18.05 -8.37
C LEU A 35 -15.30 18.93 -8.00
N ALA A 36 -14.16 18.34 -7.68
CA ALA A 36 -12.95 19.07 -7.32
C ALA A 36 -12.49 20.01 -8.44
N GLU A 37 -12.55 19.58 -9.70
CA GLU A 37 -12.20 20.42 -10.86
C GLU A 37 -13.10 21.67 -11.03
N GLN A 38 -14.27 21.70 -10.40
CA GLN A 38 -15.22 22.81 -10.47
C GLN A 38 -15.10 23.81 -9.30
N HIS A 39 -14.12 23.63 -8.42
CA HIS A 39 -13.96 24.41 -7.19
C HIS A 39 -12.50 24.84 -7.00
N ASP A 40 -12.29 26.03 -6.44
CA ASP A 40 -10.96 26.56 -6.15
C ASP A 40 -10.32 25.91 -4.93
N VAL A 41 -11.15 25.37 -4.01
CA VAL A 41 -10.74 24.75 -2.75
C VAL A 41 -11.57 23.51 -2.48
N VAL A 42 -10.91 22.43 -2.08
CA VAL A 42 -11.52 21.21 -1.59
C VAL A 42 -11.07 20.99 -0.14
N LEU A 43 -12.04 20.72 0.74
CA LEU A 43 -11.80 20.43 2.15
C LEU A 43 -12.29 19.03 2.45
N SER A 44 -11.41 18.16 2.95
CA SER A 44 -11.75 16.87 3.51
C SER A 44 -11.85 16.96 5.03
N PHE A 45 -12.90 16.39 5.60
CA PHE A 45 -13.16 16.43 7.04
C PHE A 45 -12.93 15.04 7.62
N GLU A 46 -11.78 14.90 8.28
CA GLU A 46 -11.34 13.69 8.96
C GLU A 46 -11.13 13.96 10.46
N PRO A 47 -11.21 12.94 11.33
CA PRO A 47 -10.74 13.08 12.70
C PRO A 47 -9.26 13.48 12.69
N SER A 48 -8.97 14.71 13.09
CA SER A 48 -7.62 15.26 12.98
C SER A 48 -6.67 14.68 14.05
N PRO A 49 -5.52 14.10 13.67
CA PRO A 49 -4.46 13.76 14.60
C PRO A 49 -3.73 15.01 15.15
N ALA A 50 -3.94 16.18 14.57
CA ALA A 50 -3.28 17.41 14.96
C ALA A 50 -3.49 17.75 16.44
N LYS A 51 -4.68 17.48 16.97
CA LYS A 51 -4.99 17.72 18.39
C LYS A 51 -4.11 16.92 19.34
N ALA A 52 -3.72 15.70 18.95
CA ALA A 52 -2.81 14.87 19.76
C ALA A 52 -1.36 15.34 19.70
N VAL A 53 -0.98 16.09 18.65
CA VAL A 53 0.40 16.53 18.41
C VAL A 53 0.62 17.98 18.86
N ILE A 54 -0.33 18.89 18.61
CA ILE A 54 -0.21 20.32 18.88
C ILE A 54 -1.24 20.85 19.89
N GLU A 55 -2.07 19.98 20.46
CA GLU A 55 -3.13 20.32 21.44
C GLU A 55 -4.22 21.27 20.93
N HIS A 56 -4.21 21.59 19.64
CA HIS A 56 -5.16 22.50 18.98
C HIS A 56 -5.75 21.83 17.74
N GLU A 57 -6.93 22.32 17.33
CA GLU A 57 -7.49 21.98 16.01
C GLU A 57 -6.57 22.55 14.92
N GLY A 58 -6.31 21.76 13.89
CA GLY A 58 -5.43 22.13 12.78
C GLY A 58 -6.03 21.81 11.43
N VAL A 59 -5.53 22.46 10.41
CA VAL A 59 -5.81 22.12 9.02
C VAL A 59 -4.62 21.33 8.46
N LEU A 60 -4.88 20.12 7.99
CA LEU A 60 -3.87 19.32 7.31
C LEU A 60 -3.73 19.84 5.88
N LEU A 61 -2.56 20.35 5.54
CA LEU A 61 -2.28 20.93 4.22
C LEU A 61 -1.77 19.90 3.22
N SER A 62 -1.22 18.79 3.70
CA SER A 62 -0.78 17.70 2.84
C SER A 62 -0.76 16.39 3.63
N ALA A 63 -1.00 15.27 2.94
CA ALA A 63 -0.90 13.93 3.48
C ALA A 63 -0.12 13.04 2.51
N ALA A 64 0.48 11.98 3.03
CA ALA A 64 1.07 10.94 2.19
C ALA A 64 -0.04 10.22 1.41
N GLY A 65 0.22 9.93 0.16
CA GLY A 65 -0.58 8.96 -0.61
C GLY A 65 -0.39 7.57 -0.02
N THR A 66 -1.44 6.76 -0.06
CA THR A 66 -1.42 5.37 0.40
C THR A 66 -1.53 4.41 -0.78
N SER A 67 -0.81 3.31 -0.71
CA SER A 67 -0.87 2.23 -1.70
C SER A 67 -0.58 0.90 -1.03
N GLN A 68 -0.85 -0.18 -1.72
CA GLN A 68 -0.54 -1.53 -1.26
C GLN A 68 0.33 -2.24 -2.28
N VAL A 69 1.23 -3.07 -1.78
CA VAL A 69 2.00 -3.99 -2.60
C VAL A 69 1.69 -5.41 -2.19
N ARG A 70 1.59 -6.29 -3.17
CA ARG A 70 1.51 -7.74 -2.97
C ARG A 70 2.67 -8.40 -3.68
N MET A 71 3.33 -9.30 -2.97
CA MET A 71 4.34 -10.20 -3.50
C MET A 71 3.79 -11.62 -3.45
N THR A 72 3.83 -12.32 -4.56
CA THR A 72 3.42 -13.73 -4.66
C THR A 72 4.60 -14.54 -5.16
N VAL A 73 4.88 -15.64 -4.50
CA VAL A 73 5.91 -16.60 -4.92
C VAL A 73 5.22 -17.92 -5.27
N GLU A 74 5.50 -18.40 -6.46
CA GLU A 74 5.09 -19.73 -6.92
C GLU A 74 6.30 -20.66 -6.95
N GLY A 75 6.13 -21.81 -6.36
CA GLY A 75 7.12 -22.89 -6.28
C GLY A 75 6.52 -24.22 -6.70
N ARG A 76 6.86 -25.30 -5.98
CA ARG A 76 6.32 -26.64 -6.25
C ARG A 76 6.15 -27.42 -4.95
N SER A 77 4.98 -28.00 -4.77
CA SER A 77 4.66 -28.86 -3.64
C SER A 77 5.43 -30.17 -3.69
N ALA A 78 5.81 -30.69 -2.52
CA ALA A 78 6.34 -32.04 -2.32
C ALA A 78 6.19 -32.45 -0.86
N HIS A 79 6.30 -33.79 -0.61
CA HIS A 79 6.32 -34.28 0.76
C HIS A 79 7.65 -33.98 1.43
N ALA A 80 7.60 -33.17 2.52
CA ALA A 80 8.80 -32.61 3.14
C ALA A 80 9.81 -33.66 3.68
N GLY A 81 9.32 -34.85 4.06
CA GLY A 81 10.18 -35.93 4.58
C GLY A 81 10.53 -37.01 3.56
N ALA A 82 9.68 -37.26 2.56
CA ALA A 82 9.84 -38.37 1.64
C ALA A 82 10.49 -37.98 0.29
N ALA A 83 10.27 -36.78 -0.17
CA ALA A 83 10.76 -36.30 -1.47
C ALA A 83 11.04 -34.79 -1.47
N PRO A 84 11.82 -34.24 -0.52
CA PRO A 84 12.02 -32.80 -0.40
C PRO A 84 12.72 -32.20 -1.62
N GLU A 85 13.57 -32.96 -2.31
CA GLU A 85 14.30 -32.55 -3.52
C GLU A 85 13.38 -32.27 -4.72
N GLN A 86 12.17 -32.82 -4.72
CA GLN A 86 11.18 -32.56 -5.77
C GLN A 86 10.42 -31.25 -5.55
N GLY A 87 10.48 -30.69 -4.35
CA GLY A 87 9.81 -29.45 -3.99
C GLY A 87 10.59 -28.20 -4.44
N ARG A 88 9.87 -27.08 -4.51
CA ARG A 88 10.43 -25.74 -4.62
C ARG A 88 9.71 -24.90 -3.56
N ASN A 89 10.40 -24.64 -2.47
CA ASN A 89 9.79 -24.11 -1.26
C ASN A 89 9.49 -22.60 -1.41
N ALA A 90 8.24 -22.28 -1.70
CA ALA A 90 7.80 -20.90 -1.86
C ALA A 90 7.93 -20.05 -0.58
N LEU A 91 7.82 -20.67 0.61
CA LEU A 91 8.00 -19.97 1.88
C LEU A 91 9.44 -19.48 2.07
N ILE A 92 10.42 -20.33 1.76
CA ILE A 92 11.84 -19.96 1.86
C ILE A 92 12.19 -18.88 0.84
N GLU A 93 11.68 -19.00 -0.38
CA GLU A 93 11.88 -17.97 -1.40
C GLU A 93 11.22 -16.66 -0.98
N LEU A 94 9.98 -16.66 -0.47
CA LEU A 94 9.33 -15.46 0.03
C LEU A 94 10.14 -14.79 1.14
N ALA A 95 10.64 -15.56 2.11
CA ALA A 95 11.48 -15.03 3.19
C ALA A 95 12.74 -14.34 2.65
N HIS A 96 13.39 -14.93 1.65
CA HIS A 96 14.54 -14.34 0.97
C HIS A 96 14.15 -13.02 0.28
N GLN A 97 13.07 -13.00 -0.48
CA GLN A 97 12.60 -11.82 -1.19
C GLN A 97 12.22 -10.68 -0.23
N LEU A 98 11.57 -10.99 0.90
CA LEU A 98 11.26 -9.99 1.92
C LEU A 98 12.53 -9.39 2.52
N MET A 99 13.53 -10.22 2.82
CA MET A 99 14.80 -9.76 3.39
C MET A 99 15.60 -8.88 2.42
N GLN A 100 15.61 -9.21 1.13
CA GLN A 100 16.33 -8.37 0.15
C GLN A 100 15.58 -7.09 -0.24
N THR A 101 14.27 -7.01 0.01
CA THR A 101 13.45 -5.84 -0.33
C THR A 101 13.04 -4.98 0.87
N LYS A 102 13.33 -5.40 2.12
CA LYS A 102 12.87 -4.71 3.34
C LYS A 102 13.25 -3.22 3.41
N ASP A 103 14.42 -2.86 2.87
CA ASP A 103 14.94 -1.49 2.92
C ASP A 103 14.88 -0.78 1.56
N ILE A 104 14.21 -1.35 0.57
CA ILE A 104 14.26 -0.85 -0.81
C ILE A 104 13.68 0.56 -0.95
N ALA A 105 12.69 0.91 -0.14
CA ALA A 105 12.09 2.24 -0.14
C ALA A 105 13.11 3.35 0.19
N ALA A 106 14.19 3.04 0.90
CA ALA A 106 15.27 4.01 1.18
C ALA A 106 15.97 4.51 -0.09
N SER A 107 15.91 3.75 -1.20
CA SER A 107 16.44 4.15 -2.50
C SER A 107 15.48 5.03 -3.31
N VAL A 108 14.22 5.21 -2.85
CA VAL A 108 13.17 5.94 -3.56
C VAL A 108 12.75 7.15 -2.74
N PRO A 109 13.15 8.37 -3.11
CA PRO A 109 12.79 9.58 -2.36
C PRO A 109 11.28 9.72 -2.17
N GLY A 110 10.86 9.93 -0.92
CA GLY A 110 9.45 10.13 -0.59
C GLY A 110 8.60 8.85 -0.54
N ALA A 111 9.21 7.67 -0.60
CA ALA A 111 8.53 6.40 -0.42
C ALA A 111 8.83 5.77 0.93
N GLN A 112 7.86 5.05 1.48
CA GLN A 112 8.00 4.12 2.61
C GLN A 112 7.32 2.81 2.25
N LEU A 113 7.91 1.70 2.68
CA LEU A 113 7.36 0.36 2.53
C LEU A 113 7.54 -0.41 3.83
N ASN A 114 6.45 -1.01 4.30
CA ASN A 114 6.47 -1.97 5.39
C ASN A 114 5.75 -3.25 4.95
N TRP A 115 6.46 -4.37 4.97
CA TRP A 115 5.84 -5.68 4.82
C TRP A 115 5.10 -6.02 6.12
N THR A 116 3.79 -6.20 6.04
CA THR A 116 2.92 -6.28 7.22
C THR A 116 2.20 -7.61 7.37
N THR A 117 2.07 -8.35 6.28
CA THR A 117 1.43 -9.67 6.28
C THR A 117 2.23 -10.67 5.47
N ALA A 118 2.23 -11.94 5.89
CA ALA A 118 2.76 -13.04 5.10
C ALA A 118 1.93 -14.30 5.36
N ASN A 119 1.74 -15.09 4.32
CA ASN A 119 0.98 -16.34 4.38
C ASN A 119 1.60 -17.41 3.48
N SER A 120 1.74 -18.64 3.98
CA SER A 120 2.26 -19.77 3.22
C SER A 120 2.00 -21.09 3.94
N GLY A 121 1.73 -22.13 3.15
CA GLY A 121 1.62 -23.51 3.61
C GLY A 121 0.40 -23.81 4.48
N ASN A 122 -0.05 -25.06 4.43
CA ASN A 122 -1.22 -25.53 5.18
C ASN A 122 -0.88 -26.75 6.06
N ALA A 123 0.21 -27.45 5.78
CA ALA A 123 0.60 -28.67 6.48
C ALA A 123 2.12 -28.73 6.72
N ARG A 124 2.54 -29.19 7.91
CA ARG A 124 3.96 -29.27 8.28
C ARG A 124 4.77 -30.27 7.47
N ASN A 125 4.14 -31.30 6.94
CA ASN A 125 4.79 -32.34 6.14
C ASN A 125 4.76 -32.07 4.63
N GLN A 126 4.37 -30.83 4.21
CA GLN A 126 4.28 -30.44 2.81
C GLN A 126 5.13 -29.19 2.57
N ILE A 127 5.99 -29.23 1.58
CA ILE A 127 6.68 -28.07 1.04
C ILE A 127 5.63 -27.20 0.33
N PRO A 128 5.47 -25.91 0.70
CA PRO A 128 4.45 -25.06 0.10
C PRO A 128 4.82 -24.67 -1.33
N GLU A 129 3.85 -24.77 -2.23
CA GLU A 129 3.98 -24.34 -3.62
C GLU A 129 3.65 -22.86 -3.83
N ARG A 130 3.03 -22.21 -2.84
CA ARG A 130 2.65 -20.80 -2.91
C ARG A 130 2.90 -20.10 -1.58
N ALA A 131 3.40 -18.88 -1.69
CA ALA A 131 3.55 -17.95 -0.58
C ALA A 131 3.19 -16.52 -1.02
N GLU A 132 2.63 -15.75 -0.11
CA GLU A 132 2.24 -14.37 -0.37
C GLU A 132 2.64 -13.45 0.78
N ALA A 133 3.00 -12.22 0.45
CA ALA A 133 3.16 -11.14 1.41
C ALA A 133 2.41 -9.88 0.94
N GLY A 134 1.92 -9.12 1.90
CA GLY A 134 1.33 -7.81 1.70
C GLY A 134 2.11 -6.73 2.42
N GLY A 135 2.26 -5.58 1.79
CA GLY A 135 2.93 -4.42 2.37
C GLY A 135 2.11 -3.14 2.26
N ASP A 136 2.22 -2.30 3.28
CA ASP A 136 1.72 -0.93 3.29
C ASP A 136 2.75 -0.01 2.65
N VAL A 137 2.32 0.83 1.74
CA VAL A 137 3.15 1.81 1.03
C VAL A 137 2.62 3.21 1.30
N ARG A 138 3.54 4.11 1.66
CA ARG A 138 3.26 5.55 1.79
C ARG A 138 4.14 6.33 0.84
N VAL A 139 3.55 7.28 0.12
CA VAL A 139 4.28 8.10 -0.86
C VAL A 139 3.98 9.58 -0.66
N MET A 140 5.04 10.39 -0.66
CA MET A 140 4.93 11.85 -0.55
C MET A 140 4.90 12.54 -1.92
N ARG A 141 5.16 11.80 -3.00
CA ARG A 141 5.24 12.29 -4.37
C ARG A 141 4.51 11.31 -5.29
N ALA A 142 3.86 11.81 -6.32
CA ALA A 142 3.11 10.99 -7.27
C ALA A 142 4.01 9.97 -8.00
N ASP A 143 5.24 10.36 -8.35
CA ASP A 143 6.20 9.51 -9.05
C ASP A 143 6.86 8.44 -8.16
N SER A 144 6.82 8.59 -6.84
CA SER A 144 7.46 7.65 -5.91
C SER A 144 6.81 6.26 -5.93
N ASN A 145 5.53 6.16 -6.23
CA ASN A 145 4.83 4.87 -6.30
C ASN A 145 5.35 4.02 -7.48
N ASP A 146 5.47 4.62 -8.66
CA ASP A 146 5.96 3.93 -9.86
C ASP A 146 7.45 3.60 -9.73
N ASN A 147 8.24 4.50 -9.15
CA ASN A 147 9.66 4.29 -8.90
C ASN A 147 9.89 3.14 -7.89
N LEU A 148 9.09 3.07 -6.82
CA LEU A 148 9.15 1.97 -5.85
C LEU A 148 8.78 0.64 -6.49
N ARG A 149 7.73 0.62 -7.30
CA ARG A 149 7.29 -0.57 -8.03
C ARG A 149 8.39 -1.07 -8.97
N ALA A 150 9.02 -0.18 -9.75
CA ALA A 150 10.11 -0.53 -10.63
C ALA A 150 11.33 -1.07 -9.87
N ALA A 151 11.69 -0.44 -8.74
CA ALA A 151 12.77 -0.90 -7.88
C ALA A 151 12.50 -2.30 -7.29
N LEU A 152 11.27 -2.55 -6.82
CA LEU A 152 10.86 -3.87 -6.33
C LEU A 152 10.94 -4.93 -7.43
N GLN A 153 10.40 -4.65 -8.62
CA GLN A 153 10.44 -5.56 -9.76
C GLN A 153 11.87 -5.90 -10.18
N ALA A 154 12.77 -4.94 -10.19
CA ALA A 154 14.18 -5.17 -10.47
C ALA A 154 14.84 -6.02 -9.37
N LYS A 155 14.58 -5.68 -8.11
CA LYS A 155 15.22 -6.34 -6.95
C LYS A 155 14.87 -7.82 -6.84
N VAL A 156 13.62 -8.21 -7.05
CA VAL A 156 13.19 -9.61 -6.97
C VAL A 156 13.79 -10.49 -8.09
N GLN A 157 14.38 -9.90 -9.13
CA GLN A 157 15.08 -10.64 -10.19
C GLN A 157 16.57 -10.83 -9.92
N GLU A 158 17.17 -10.10 -8.95
CA GLU A 158 18.62 -10.15 -8.71
C GLU A 158 19.09 -11.50 -8.17
N SER A 159 18.36 -12.10 -7.26
CA SER A 159 18.73 -13.40 -6.68
C SER A 159 17.51 -14.19 -6.19
N ARG A 160 17.69 -15.50 -6.13
CA ARG A 160 16.71 -16.46 -5.61
C ARG A 160 17.39 -17.39 -4.61
N ALA A 161 16.70 -17.65 -3.49
CA ALA A 161 17.12 -18.67 -2.53
C ALA A 161 16.73 -20.07 -3.00
N VAL A 162 15.60 -20.19 -3.71
CA VAL A 162 15.09 -21.46 -4.23
C VAL A 162 15.03 -21.38 -5.75
N PRO A 163 15.87 -22.15 -6.47
CA PRO A 163 15.84 -22.21 -7.94
C PRO A 163 14.47 -22.64 -8.48
N ASP A 164 14.14 -22.21 -9.69
CA ASP A 164 12.89 -22.54 -10.39
C ASP A 164 11.61 -22.12 -9.63
N THR A 165 11.67 -21.07 -8.82
CA THR A 165 10.52 -20.33 -8.31
C THR A 165 10.26 -19.09 -9.17
N THR A 166 9.03 -18.56 -9.14
CA THR A 166 8.67 -17.29 -9.75
C THR A 166 8.16 -16.31 -8.69
N THR A 167 8.48 -15.04 -8.85
CA THR A 167 8.08 -13.96 -7.94
C THR A 167 7.53 -12.80 -8.75
#